data_d2e87501ad25f812a6c30645bd271dd0
#
_entry.id   d2e87501ad25f812a6c30645bd271dd0
#
_cell.length_a   1.000
_cell.length_b   1.000
_cell.length_c   1.000
_cell.angle_alpha   90.00
_cell.angle_beta   90.00
_cell.angle_gamma   90.00
#
_symmetry.space_group_name_H-M   'P 1'
#
loop_
_entity.id
_entity.type
_entity.pdbx_description
1 polymer ?
#
loop_
_entity_poly.entity_id
_entity_poly.type
_entity_poly.pdbx_seq_one_letter_code
_entity_poly.pdbx_strand_id
1 'polypeptide(L)' 'MTDSGFYTKQEIQELADSDLSFEIADAALLKTPEAEEYLSLLIEELKLRN' A
#
# COMPACT_ATOMS: atom_id res chain seq x y z
N MET A 1 2.08 5.73 -18.65
CA MET A 1 1.70 5.91 -17.39
C MET A 1 0.91 4.79 -16.86
N THR A 2 1.16 4.41 -15.73
CA THR A 2 0.47 3.33 -15.21
C THR A 2 -0.69 3.79 -14.43
N ASP A 3 -1.75 3.14 -14.56
CA ASP A 3 -2.92 3.50 -13.90
C ASP A 3 -3.48 2.36 -13.17
N SER A 4 -2.66 1.68 -12.40
CA SER A 4 -3.13 0.57 -11.62
C SER A 4 -3.94 1.05 -10.42
N GLY A 5 -3.91 2.34 -10.14
CA GLY A 5 -4.61 2.85 -8.98
C GLY A 5 -3.84 2.69 -7.70
N PHE A 6 -2.62 2.21 -7.78
CA PHE A 6 -1.78 2.01 -6.60
C PHE A 6 -0.82 3.18 -6.45
N TYR A 7 -0.55 3.53 -5.22
CA TYR A 7 0.44 4.55 -4.93
C TYR A 7 1.84 4.01 -5.19
N THR A 8 2.76 4.91 -5.54
CA THR A 8 4.15 4.53 -5.65
C THR A 8 4.74 4.41 -4.26
N LYS A 9 5.93 3.82 -4.18
CA LYS A 9 6.57 3.67 -2.88
C LYS A 9 6.77 5.02 -2.21
N GLN A 10 7.14 6.03 -2.98
CA GLN A 10 7.33 7.36 -2.42
C GLN A 10 6.02 7.91 -1.88
N GLU A 11 4.94 7.72 -2.59
CA GLU A 11 3.64 8.18 -2.13
C GLU A 11 3.21 7.45 -0.87
N ILE A 12 3.52 6.17 -0.80
CA ILE A 12 3.21 5.40 0.39
C ILE A 12 3.92 5.99 1.61
N GLN A 13 5.17 6.43 1.43
CA GLN A 13 5.92 7.01 2.53
C GLN A 13 5.31 8.32 3.03
N GLU A 14 4.55 8.98 2.18
CA GLU A 14 3.93 10.25 2.54
C GLU A 14 2.54 10.09 3.11
N LEU A 15 1.99 8.90 3.10
CA LEU A 15 0.65 8.68 3.63
C LEU A 15 0.64 8.77 5.14
N ALA A 16 -0.47 9.29 5.68
CA ALA A 16 -0.69 9.24 7.12
C ALA A 16 -0.94 7.80 7.55
N ASP A 17 -0.79 7.52 8.85
CA ASP A 17 -0.99 6.17 9.34
C ASP A 17 -2.38 5.65 9.04
N SER A 18 -3.38 6.48 9.21
CA SER A 18 -4.75 6.05 8.94
C SER A 18 -4.95 5.75 7.46
N ASP A 19 -4.37 6.58 6.59
CA ASP A 19 -4.47 6.33 5.17
C ASP A 19 -3.75 5.05 4.80
N LEU A 20 -2.61 4.81 5.42
CA LEU A 20 -1.86 3.59 5.18
C LEU A 20 -2.68 2.37 5.57
N SER A 21 -3.36 2.42 6.70
CA SER A 21 -4.21 1.33 7.14
C SER A 21 -5.34 1.07 6.16
N PHE A 22 -5.94 2.13 5.64
CA PHE A 22 -6.99 1.99 4.64
C PHE A 22 -6.48 1.30 3.40
N GLU A 23 -5.29 1.70 2.95
CA GLU A 23 -4.72 1.09 1.76
C GLU A 23 -4.43 -0.39 1.98
N ILE A 24 -3.94 -0.72 3.16
CA ILE A 24 -3.67 -2.12 3.48
C ILE A 24 -4.96 -2.94 3.41
N ALA A 25 -6.03 -2.44 4.00
CA ALA A 25 -7.30 -3.14 3.99
C ALA A 25 -7.82 -3.29 2.56
N ASP A 26 -7.69 -2.23 1.78
CA ASP A 26 -8.15 -2.24 0.41
C ASP A 26 -7.36 -3.26 -0.42
N ALA A 27 -6.06 -3.23 -0.31
CA ALA A 27 -5.22 -4.15 -1.06
C ALA A 27 -5.47 -5.59 -0.65
N ALA A 28 -5.77 -5.81 0.62
CA ALA A 28 -6.05 -7.15 1.09
C ALA A 28 -7.33 -7.73 0.51
N LEU A 29 -8.26 -6.88 0.12
CA LEU A 29 -9.50 -7.32 -0.51
C LEU A 29 -9.29 -7.68 -1.97
N LEU A 30 -8.30 -7.09 -2.60
CA LEU A 30 -8.02 -7.38 -3.99
C LEU A 30 -7.17 -8.63 -4.06
N LYS A 31 -7.58 -9.66 -4.64
CA LYS A 31 -6.82 -10.90 -4.63
C LYS A 31 -6.09 -11.09 -5.95
N THR A 32 -5.27 -10.12 -6.28
CA THR A 32 -4.48 -10.18 -7.51
C THR A 32 -3.00 -10.16 -7.15
N PRO A 33 -2.13 -10.66 -8.05
CA PRO A 33 -0.69 -10.64 -7.78
C PRO A 33 -0.15 -9.23 -7.59
N GLU A 34 -0.65 -8.28 -8.36
CA GLU A 34 -0.20 -6.90 -8.21
C GLU A 34 -0.57 -6.35 -6.85
N ALA A 35 -1.79 -6.66 -6.41
CA ALA A 35 -2.24 -6.17 -5.11
C ALA A 35 -1.44 -6.79 -3.99
N GLU A 36 -1.00 -8.04 -4.16
CA GLU A 36 -0.19 -8.67 -3.13
C GLU A 36 1.17 -8.01 -2.99
N GLU A 37 1.78 -7.65 -4.11
CA GLU A 37 3.04 -6.92 -4.07
C GLU A 37 2.84 -5.56 -3.43
N TYR A 38 1.78 -4.88 -3.82
CA TYR A 38 1.46 -3.58 -3.25
C TYR A 38 1.25 -3.70 -1.74
N LEU A 39 0.51 -4.73 -1.33
CA LEU A 39 0.26 -4.95 0.08
C LEU A 39 1.56 -5.14 0.86
N SER A 40 2.51 -5.85 0.27
CA SER A 40 3.81 -6.05 0.92
C SER A 40 4.51 -4.73 1.15
N LEU A 41 4.46 -3.83 0.16
CA LEU A 41 5.07 -2.52 0.30
C LEU A 41 4.40 -1.72 1.42
N LEU A 42 3.09 -1.80 1.49
CA LEU A 42 2.34 -1.08 2.53
C LEU A 42 2.71 -1.60 3.91
N ILE A 43 2.76 -2.90 4.05
CA ILE A 43 3.07 -3.51 5.34
C ILE A 43 4.49 -3.16 5.76
N GLU A 44 5.42 -3.18 4.81
CA GLU A 44 6.79 -2.83 5.11
C GLU A 44 6.90 -1.40 5.63
N GLU A 45 6.18 -0.49 5.00
CA GLU A 45 6.19 0.89 5.45
C GLU A 45 5.63 1.00 6.86
N LEU A 46 4.57 0.26 7.15
CA LEU A 46 3.99 0.29 8.47
C LEU A 46 4.97 -0.22 9.52
N LYS A 47 5.71 -1.26 9.18
CA LYS A 47 6.72 -1.80 10.10
C LYS A 47 7.81 -0.79 10.38
N LEU A 48 8.20 -0.03 9.38
CA LEU A 48 9.24 0.97 9.55
C LEU A 48 8.80 2.09 10.50
N ARG A 49 7.50 2.34 10.55
CA ARG A 49 6.97 3.39 11.43
C ARG A 49 6.81 2.93 12.86
N ASN A 50 6.75 1.65 13.04
CA ASN A 50 6.67 1.10 14.37
C ASN A 50 8.09 0.85 14.89
#